data_9e5802c702fe4b95c9937fa5a1d39927
#
_entry.id   9e5802c702fe4b95c9937fa5a1d39927
#
_cell.length_a   1.000
_cell.length_b   1.000
_cell.length_c   1.000
_cell.angle_alpha   90.00
_cell.angle_beta   90.00
_cell.angle_gamma   90.00
#
_symmetry.space_group_name_H-M   'P 1'
#
loop_
_entity.id
_entity.type
_entity.pdbx_description
1 polymer ?
#
loop_
_entity_poly.entity_id
_entity_poly.type
_entity_poly.pdbx_seq_one_letter_code
_entity_poly.pdbx_strand_id
1 'polypeptide(L)'
;PKGSGIIQYTGLARFDNLSDNHPKKRILIMPTWRMSYKNLNDSQFIKTSFYLNYSSILSDQEIQLKLKEKGYELDFYNHFEFQKFNHLFECFESKYIHILKFGTKRVQDLLKDANLLITDYSSIYYDFFYMKKPIIFFLPDQEEFGEQQYGKDFDDPADFGIVALNDIEAKKLILDALDYDCPMDMKYKKYSNEVFPLADSYNCERIFNAINQLK
;
A
#
# COMPACT_ATOMS: atom_id res chain seq x y z
N PRO A 1 32.28 -12.77 21.14
CA PRO A 1 31.64 -13.96 20.60
C PRO A 1 30.33 -13.47 19.96
N LYS A 2 30.28 -13.52 18.64
CA LYS A 2 29.02 -13.32 17.94
C LYS A 2 28.16 -14.51 18.36
N GLY A 3 27.10 -14.27 19.15
CA GLY A 3 26.16 -15.30 19.52
C GLY A 3 25.67 -16.00 18.27
N SER A 4 25.72 -17.29 18.23
CA SER A 4 25.06 -18.11 17.22
C SER A 4 23.54 -17.97 17.45
N GLY A 5 22.94 -16.89 16.91
CA GLY A 5 21.50 -16.72 16.97
C GLY A 5 20.84 -17.87 16.25
N ILE A 6 19.85 -18.48 16.87
CA ILE A 6 19.01 -19.49 16.21
C ILE A 6 17.98 -18.71 15.37
N ILE A 7 18.07 -18.85 14.05
CA ILE A 7 17.05 -18.33 13.14
C ILE A 7 16.05 -19.45 12.86
N GLN A 8 14.76 -19.18 13.13
CA GLN A 8 13.69 -20.11 12.82
C GLN A 8 12.69 -19.46 11.85
N TYR A 9 12.30 -20.21 10.86
CA TYR A 9 11.32 -19.76 9.88
C TYR A 9 9.89 -20.06 10.38
N THR A 10 9.28 -19.06 11.03
CA THR A 10 7.96 -19.21 11.67
C THR A 10 6.84 -18.44 10.97
N GLY A 11 7.20 -17.55 10.05
CA GLY A 11 6.32 -16.53 9.51
C GLY A 11 6.12 -15.35 10.48
N LEU A 12 5.24 -14.43 10.14
CA LEU A 12 4.97 -13.23 10.92
C LEU A 12 3.61 -13.33 11.62
N ALA A 13 3.57 -13.13 12.94
CA ALA A 13 2.36 -13.21 13.75
C ALA A 13 1.18 -12.39 13.19
N ARG A 14 1.46 -11.17 12.67
CA ARG A 14 0.42 -10.30 12.11
C ARG A 14 -0.28 -10.88 10.88
N PHE A 15 0.33 -11.84 10.18
CA PHE A 15 -0.23 -12.45 8.98
C PHE A 15 -1.40 -13.41 9.27
N ASP A 16 -1.48 -13.96 10.48
CA ASP A 16 -2.62 -14.81 10.85
C ASP A 16 -3.97 -14.08 10.72
N ASN A 17 -3.98 -12.77 11.00
CA ASN A 17 -5.18 -11.95 10.85
C ASN A 17 -5.47 -11.50 9.41
N LEU A 18 -4.57 -11.75 8.46
CA LEU A 18 -4.73 -11.40 7.04
C LEU A 18 -5.33 -12.53 6.21
N SER A 19 -5.34 -13.76 6.72
CA SER A 19 -5.85 -14.93 6.01
C SER A 19 -7.35 -14.86 5.73
N ASP A 20 -8.12 -14.29 6.65
CA ASP A 20 -9.55 -14.03 6.49
C ASP A 20 -9.76 -12.62 5.93
N ASN A 21 -9.68 -12.48 4.61
CA ASN A 21 -9.89 -11.21 3.93
C ASN A 21 -11.12 -11.28 3.00
N HIS A 22 -11.98 -10.29 3.12
CA HIS A 22 -13.18 -10.12 2.32
C HIS A 22 -13.15 -8.75 1.64
N PRO A 23 -12.52 -8.63 0.46
CA PRO A 23 -12.37 -7.35 -0.22
C PRO A 23 -13.74 -6.77 -0.60
N LYS A 24 -13.89 -5.46 -0.41
CA LYS A 24 -15.12 -4.69 -0.61
C LYS A 24 -14.88 -3.69 -1.72
N LYS A 25 -14.94 -3.98 -2.95
CA LYS A 25 -14.82 -3.03 -4.06
C LYS A 25 -14.18 -1.67 -3.68
N ARG A 26 -12.97 -1.73 -3.08
CA ARG A 26 -12.23 -0.56 -2.60
C ARG A 26 -10.83 -0.53 -3.19
N ILE A 27 -10.40 0.67 -3.56
CA ILE A 27 -9.01 0.98 -3.87
C ILE A 27 -8.45 1.72 -2.66
N LEU A 28 -7.28 1.30 -2.16
CA LEU A 28 -6.57 1.99 -1.09
C LEU A 28 -5.33 2.67 -1.65
N ILE A 29 -5.27 4.00 -1.55
CA ILE A 29 -4.04 4.76 -1.77
C ILE A 29 -3.41 5.02 -0.42
N MET A 30 -2.20 4.49 -0.20
CA MET A 30 -1.51 4.60 1.08
C MET A 30 -0.01 4.91 0.86
N PRO A 31 0.31 6.20 0.68
CA PRO A 31 1.68 6.63 0.42
C PRO A 31 2.52 6.73 1.70
N THR A 32 3.83 6.57 1.54
CA THR A 32 4.83 6.87 2.58
C THR A 32 5.04 8.38 2.69
N TRP A 33 5.33 8.85 3.89
CA TRP A 33 5.70 10.24 4.11
C TRP A 33 7.12 10.54 3.61
N ARG A 34 7.40 11.82 3.36
CA ARG A 34 8.72 12.31 2.95
C ARG A 34 9.33 13.13 4.08
N MET A 35 10.50 12.73 4.57
CA MET A 35 11.16 13.43 5.69
C MET A 35 11.43 14.89 5.36
N SER A 36 11.81 15.20 4.12
CA SER A 36 12.04 16.55 3.62
C SER A 36 10.81 17.46 3.71
N TYR A 37 9.60 16.89 3.76
CA TYR A 37 8.35 17.65 3.80
C TYR A 37 7.77 17.81 5.21
N LYS A 38 8.41 17.21 6.22
CA LYS A 38 7.90 17.21 7.61
C LYS A 38 7.64 18.62 8.17
N ASN A 39 8.51 19.58 7.88
CA ASN A 39 8.44 20.93 8.45
C ASN A 39 7.81 21.97 7.51
N LEU A 40 7.23 21.56 6.39
CA LEU A 40 6.55 22.46 5.48
C LEU A 40 5.24 23.00 6.10
N ASN A 41 4.89 24.22 5.70
CA ASN A 41 3.55 24.76 5.87
C ASN A 41 2.67 24.41 4.65
N ASP A 42 1.37 24.70 4.72
CA ASP A 42 0.41 24.36 3.66
C ASP A 42 0.79 24.93 2.30
N SER A 43 1.20 26.22 2.26
CA SER A 43 1.56 26.91 1.00
C SER A 43 2.83 26.36 0.35
N GLN A 44 3.68 25.70 1.12
CA GLN A 44 4.84 24.98 0.63
C GLN A 44 4.47 23.55 0.21
N PHE A 45 3.65 22.86 1.03
CA PHE A 45 3.27 21.47 0.79
C PHE A 45 2.48 21.31 -0.51
N ILE A 46 1.55 22.21 -0.83
CA ILE A 46 0.78 22.16 -2.09
C ILE A 46 1.64 22.31 -3.36
N LYS A 47 2.90 22.72 -3.23
CA LYS A 47 3.85 22.85 -4.34
C LYS A 47 4.75 21.63 -4.51
N THR A 48 4.68 20.67 -3.58
CA THR A 48 5.50 19.46 -3.64
C THR A 48 5.02 18.52 -4.75
N SER A 49 5.93 17.74 -5.31
CA SER A 49 5.60 16.66 -6.25
C SER A 49 4.60 15.68 -5.64
N PHE A 50 4.73 15.36 -4.34
CA PHE A 50 3.80 14.53 -3.61
C PHE A 50 2.35 15.04 -3.72
N TYR A 51 2.11 16.31 -3.30
CA TYR A 51 0.76 16.87 -3.32
C TYR A 51 0.21 16.93 -4.75
N LEU A 52 1.01 17.43 -5.71
CA LEU A 52 0.59 17.59 -7.09
C LEU A 52 0.21 16.24 -7.73
N ASN A 53 1.02 15.22 -7.54
CA ASN A 53 0.78 13.89 -8.11
C ASN A 53 -0.47 13.22 -7.53
N TYR A 54 -0.64 13.20 -6.21
CA TYR A 54 -1.82 12.59 -5.60
C TYR A 54 -3.10 13.41 -5.86
N SER A 55 -3.02 14.74 -5.86
CA SER A 55 -4.14 15.61 -6.23
C SER A 55 -4.58 15.38 -7.66
N SER A 56 -3.65 15.13 -8.59
CA SER A 56 -3.94 14.83 -9.99
C SER A 56 -4.76 13.54 -10.13
N ILE A 57 -4.46 12.50 -9.33
CA ILE A 57 -5.23 11.24 -9.32
C ILE A 57 -6.61 11.46 -8.69
N LEU A 58 -6.66 12.11 -7.51
CA LEU A 58 -7.91 12.29 -6.75
C LEU A 58 -8.91 13.21 -7.45
N SER A 59 -8.43 14.19 -8.25
CA SER A 59 -9.29 15.10 -9.02
C SER A 59 -9.71 14.56 -10.39
N ASP A 60 -9.20 13.39 -10.80
CA ASP A 60 -9.42 12.86 -12.14
C ASP A 60 -10.90 12.45 -12.33
N GLN A 61 -11.55 13.07 -13.31
CA GLN A 61 -12.98 12.83 -13.57
C GLN A 61 -13.26 11.45 -14.16
N GLU A 62 -12.33 10.91 -14.97
CA GLU A 62 -12.50 9.59 -15.57
C GLU A 62 -12.43 8.50 -14.51
N ILE A 63 -11.49 8.60 -13.57
CA ILE A 63 -11.42 7.72 -12.41
C ILE A 63 -12.71 7.79 -11.60
N GLN A 64 -13.21 8.99 -11.29
CA GLN A 64 -14.45 9.14 -10.51
C GLN A 64 -15.67 8.53 -11.23
N LEU A 65 -15.77 8.72 -12.54
CA LEU A 65 -16.83 8.10 -13.35
C LEU A 65 -16.72 6.57 -13.36
N LYS A 66 -15.50 6.05 -13.47
CA LYS A 66 -15.24 4.61 -13.48
C LYS A 66 -15.52 3.98 -12.11
N LEU A 67 -15.15 4.64 -11.01
CA LEU A 67 -15.49 4.21 -9.65
C LEU A 67 -17.01 4.06 -9.50
N LYS A 68 -17.76 5.08 -9.95
CA LYS A 68 -19.22 5.05 -9.95
C LYS A 68 -19.78 3.90 -10.80
N GLU A 69 -19.31 3.74 -12.03
CA GLU A 69 -19.76 2.71 -12.97
C GLU A 69 -19.56 1.31 -12.40
N LYS A 70 -18.39 1.05 -11.84
CA LYS A 70 -18.00 -0.28 -11.32
C LYS A 70 -18.46 -0.53 -9.88
N GLY A 71 -18.98 0.49 -9.20
CA GLY A 71 -19.39 0.42 -7.79
C GLY A 71 -18.22 0.30 -6.83
N TYR A 72 -17.06 0.88 -7.19
CA TYR A 72 -15.88 0.97 -6.33
C TYR A 72 -15.87 2.28 -5.56
N GLU A 73 -15.16 2.28 -4.44
CA GLU A 73 -14.79 3.46 -3.66
C GLU A 73 -13.26 3.53 -3.54
N LEU A 74 -12.72 4.73 -3.41
CA LEU A 74 -11.30 4.99 -3.23
C LEU A 74 -11.05 5.63 -1.87
N ASP A 75 -10.25 4.97 -1.05
CA ASP A 75 -9.81 5.43 0.26
C ASP A 75 -8.38 6.00 0.11
N PHE A 76 -8.19 7.28 0.42
CA PHE A 76 -6.88 7.91 0.51
C PHE A 76 -6.47 8.03 1.97
N TYR A 77 -5.39 7.36 2.36
CA TYR A 77 -4.91 7.31 3.73
C TYR A 77 -3.47 7.77 3.83
N ASN A 78 -3.27 9.03 4.18
CA ASN A 78 -1.95 9.59 4.42
C ASN A 78 -1.27 8.94 5.63
N HIS A 79 0.05 8.77 5.54
CA HIS A 79 0.88 8.43 6.68
C HIS A 79 0.64 9.40 7.85
N PHE A 80 0.75 8.91 9.12
CA PHE A 80 0.39 9.71 10.29
C PHE A 80 1.13 11.07 10.35
N GLU A 81 2.39 11.12 9.90
CA GLU A 81 3.17 12.36 9.83
C GLU A 81 2.58 13.40 8.86
N PHE A 82 1.81 12.97 7.86
CA PHE A 82 1.16 13.82 6.87
C PHE A 82 -0.31 14.09 7.15
N GLN A 83 -0.87 13.55 8.24
CA GLN A 83 -2.27 13.80 8.62
C GLN A 83 -2.57 15.29 8.88
N LYS A 84 -1.56 16.07 9.27
CA LYS A 84 -1.69 17.53 9.40
C LYS A 84 -2.04 18.23 8.08
N PHE A 85 -1.76 17.60 6.93
CA PHE A 85 -2.07 18.11 5.59
C PHE A 85 -3.36 17.50 4.99
N ASN A 86 -4.07 16.63 5.71
CA ASN A 86 -5.28 16.00 5.18
C ASN A 86 -6.34 17.02 4.72
N HIS A 87 -6.46 18.15 5.44
CA HIS A 87 -7.40 19.20 5.08
C HIS A 87 -7.16 19.77 3.66
N LEU A 88 -5.94 19.67 3.13
CA LEU A 88 -5.61 20.09 1.76
C LEU A 88 -6.17 19.12 0.70
N PHE A 89 -6.47 17.90 1.09
CA PHE A 89 -7.06 16.88 0.21
C PHE A 89 -8.59 16.77 0.37
N GLU A 90 -9.18 17.34 1.42
CA GLU A 90 -10.64 17.26 1.69
C GLU A 90 -11.47 17.84 0.54
N CYS A 91 -10.92 18.74 -0.27
CA CYS A 91 -11.59 19.27 -1.46
C CYS A 91 -11.88 18.20 -2.55
N PHE A 92 -11.21 17.05 -2.50
CA PHE A 92 -11.41 15.91 -3.41
C PHE A 92 -12.42 14.89 -2.88
N GLU A 93 -12.92 15.05 -1.65
CA GLU A 93 -13.93 14.15 -1.09
C GLU A 93 -15.19 14.13 -1.96
N SER A 94 -15.71 12.94 -2.16
CA SER A 94 -16.94 12.72 -2.91
C SER A 94 -17.68 11.48 -2.37
N LYS A 95 -18.77 11.10 -3.00
CA LYS A 95 -19.43 9.82 -2.68
C LYS A 95 -18.52 8.61 -2.88
N TYR A 96 -17.52 8.71 -3.73
CA TYR A 96 -16.68 7.60 -4.17
C TYR A 96 -15.21 7.75 -3.75
N ILE A 97 -14.82 8.91 -3.21
CA ILE A 97 -13.45 9.19 -2.75
C ILE A 97 -13.52 9.67 -1.30
N HIS A 98 -12.76 9.02 -0.43
CA HIS A 98 -12.73 9.28 1.00
C HIS A 98 -11.32 9.63 1.47
N ILE A 99 -11.17 10.76 2.14
CA ILE A 99 -9.90 11.19 2.76
C ILE A 99 -9.92 10.72 4.23
N LEU A 100 -9.23 9.63 4.49
CA LEU A 100 -9.31 8.97 5.79
C LEU A 100 -8.43 9.66 6.84
N LYS A 101 -8.98 9.83 8.04
CA LYS A 101 -8.26 10.37 9.21
C LYS A 101 -7.57 9.24 9.97
N PHE A 102 -6.40 9.54 10.53
CA PHE A 102 -5.65 8.59 11.35
C PHE A 102 -6.52 8.08 12.53
N GLY A 103 -6.48 6.78 12.76
CA GLY A 103 -7.19 6.16 13.87
C GLY A 103 -8.68 5.88 13.64
N THR A 104 -9.28 6.27 12.51
CA THR A 104 -10.68 5.95 12.20
C THR A 104 -10.90 4.46 11.88
N LYS A 105 -9.90 3.82 11.30
CA LYS A 105 -9.85 2.36 11.04
C LYS A 105 -8.44 1.86 11.32
N ARG A 106 -8.32 0.59 11.70
CA ARG A 106 -7.01 -0.07 11.76
C ARG A 106 -6.48 -0.26 10.33
N VAL A 107 -5.18 -0.05 10.14
CA VAL A 107 -4.53 -0.25 8.84
C VAL A 107 -4.81 -1.64 8.28
N GLN A 108 -4.76 -2.66 9.12
CA GLN A 108 -5.03 -4.04 8.74
C GLN A 108 -6.45 -4.23 8.19
N ASP A 109 -7.45 -3.52 8.74
CA ASP A 109 -8.83 -3.59 8.24
C ASP A 109 -8.95 -2.88 6.88
N LEU A 110 -8.25 -1.76 6.68
CA LEU A 110 -8.17 -1.09 5.37
C LEU A 110 -7.58 -2.01 4.31
N LEU A 111 -6.49 -2.72 4.63
CA LEU A 111 -5.86 -3.68 3.72
C LEU A 111 -6.79 -4.86 3.38
N LYS A 112 -7.51 -5.38 4.38
CA LYS A 112 -8.46 -6.49 4.17
C LYS A 112 -9.63 -6.07 3.30
N ASP A 113 -10.16 -4.87 3.50
CA ASP A 113 -11.27 -4.31 2.75
C ASP A 113 -10.90 -3.97 1.30
N ALA A 114 -9.65 -3.60 1.01
CA ALA A 114 -9.24 -3.16 -0.32
C ALA A 114 -9.03 -4.32 -1.31
N ASN A 115 -9.40 -4.08 -2.59
CA ASN A 115 -9.12 -4.94 -3.73
C ASN A 115 -7.79 -4.60 -4.42
N LEU A 116 -7.41 -3.32 -4.39
CA LEU A 116 -6.21 -2.79 -5.02
C LEU A 116 -5.50 -1.87 -4.04
N LEU A 117 -4.18 -2.01 -3.92
CA LEU A 117 -3.33 -1.09 -3.20
C LEU A 117 -2.54 -0.24 -4.19
N ILE A 118 -2.54 1.08 -3.96
CA ILE A 118 -1.64 2.01 -4.61
C ILE A 118 -0.74 2.55 -3.51
N THR A 119 0.55 2.26 -3.60
CA THR A 119 1.54 2.65 -2.58
C THR A 119 2.87 2.99 -3.24
N ASP A 120 3.85 3.31 -2.43
CA ASP A 120 5.19 3.65 -2.89
C ASP A 120 6.24 2.81 -2.13
N TYR A 121 7.10 3.44 -1.34
CA TYR A 121 8.20 2.80 -0.60
C TYR A 121 7.78 2.16 0.74
N SER A 122 6.50 1.94 0.97
CA SER A 122 5.96 1.43 2.23
C SER A 122 6.03 -0.09 2.30
N SER A 123 6.59 -0.65 3.38
CA SER A 123 6.60 -2.10 3.63
C SER A 123 5.21 -2.74 3.75
N ILE A 124 4.15 -1.94 3.73
CA ILE A 124 2.77 -2.43 3.77
C ILE A 124 2.39 -3.28 2.56
N TYR A 125 3.14 -3.14 1.45
CA TYR A 125 2.92 -3.95 0.27
C TYR A 125 3.15 -5.45 0.54
N TYR A 126 4.03 -5.82 1.48
CA TYR A 126 4.21 -7.22 1.85
C TYR A 126 2.94 -7.83 2.44
N ASP A 127 2.23 -7.09 3.30
CA ASP A 127 0.96 -7.56 3.89
C ASP A 127 -0.10 -7.73 2.79
N PHE A 128 -0.14 -6.80 1.82
CA PHE A 128 -1.08 -6.86 0.71
C PHE A 128 -0.74 -7.99 -0.28
N PHE A 129 0.55 -8.18 -0.57
CA PHE A 129 1.07 -9.25 -1.42
C PHE A 129 0.86 -10.63 -0.80
N TYR A 130 0.99 -10.74 0.54
CA TYR A 130 0.63 -11.95 1.28
C TYR A 130 -0.83 -12.36 1.05
N MET A 131 -1.74 -11.40 0.99
CA MET A 131 -3.17 -11.63 0.68
C MET A 131 -3.44 -11.93 -0.80
N LYS A 132 -2.42 -11.95 -1.66
CA LYS A 132 -2.50 -12.19 -3.11
C LYS A 132 -3.42 -11.20 -3.82
N LYS A 133 -3.28 -9.93 -3.50
CA LYS A 133 -4.02 -8.82 -4.08
C LYS A 133 -3.11 -7.94 -4.95
N PRO A 134 -3.65 -7.30 -6.01
CA PRO A 134 -2.85 -6.49 -6.94
C PRO A 134 -2.33 -5.21 -6.31
N ILE A 135 -1.12 -4.82 -6.70
CA ILE A 135 -0.44 -3.62 -6.23
C ILE A 135 -0.01 -2.77 -7.42
N ILE A 136 -0.25 -1.46 -7.33
CA ILE A 136 0.37 -0.45 -8.18
C ILE A 136 1.37 0.31 -7.31
N PHE A 137 2.65 0.27 -7.69
CA PHE A 137 3.68 1.10 -7.09
C PHE A 137 3.73 2.43 -7.82
N PHE A 138 3.35 3.50 -7.14
CA PHE A 138 3.38 4.84 -7.67
C PHE A 138 4.63 5.58 -7.17
N LEU A 139 5.64 5.70 -8.03
CA LEU A 139 7.00 6.16 -7.71
C LEU A 139 7.39 7.42 -8.50
N PRO A 140 6.62 8.53 -8.46
CA PRO A 140 6.87 9.70 -9.28
C PRO A 140 8.12 10.49 -8.86
N ASP A 141 8.68 10.18 -7.69
CA ASP A 141 9.86 10.83 -7.10
C ASP A 141 10.99 9.84 -6.82
N GLN A 142 11.08 8.77 -7.62
CA GLN A 142 12.05 7.69 -7.43
C GLN A 142 13.51 8.21 -7.41
N GLU A 143 13.86 9.17 -8.26
CA GLU A 143 15.21 9.74 -8.31
C GLU A 143 15.54 10.56 -7.07
N GLU A 144 14.55 11.28 -6.50
CA GLU A 144 14.76 12.12 -5.31
C GLU A 144 14.74 11.32 -4.01
N PHE A 145 13.87 10.31 -3.94
CA PHE A 145 13.49 9.67 -2.70
C PHE A 145 14.02 8.24 -2.55
N GLY A 146 14.01 7.45 -3.64
CA GLY A 146 14.33 6.03 -3.60
C GLY A 146 15.76 5.75 -3.12
N GLU A 147 16.75 6.49 -3.64
CA GLU A 147 18.16 6.29 -3.26
C GLU A 147 18.51 6.85 -1.87
N GLN A 148 17.84 7.92 -1.45
CA GLN A 148 18.19 8.63 -0.21
C GLN A 148 17.64 7.95 1.04
N GLN A 149 16.50 7.28 0.96
CA GLN A 149 15.80 6.79 2.15
C GLN A 149 15.86 5.27 2.34
N TYR A 150 15.99 4.49 1.26
CA TYR A 150 15.92 3.01 1.35
C TYR A 150 17.21 2.30 0.96
N GLY A 151 18.21 3.00 0.42
CA GLY A 151 19.46 2.39 0.00
C GLY A 151 19.29 1.41 -1.17
N LYS A 152 20.34 0.62 -1.42
CA LYS A 152 20.37 -0.35 -2.55
C LYS A 152 19.72 -1.70 -2.22
N ASP A 153 19.26 -1.90 -0.99
CA ASP A 153 18.75 -3.20 -0.49
C ASP A 153 17.21 -3.28 -0.48
N PHE A 154 16.54 -2.37 -1.20
CA PHE A 154 15.09 -2.44 -1.36
C PHE A 154 14.76 -3.44 -2.48
N ASP A 155 13.80 -4.33 -2.22
CA ASP A 155 13.31 -5.26 -3.25
C ASP A 155 12.76 -4.48 -4.45
N ASP A 156 12.96 -5.02 -5.65
CA ASP A 156 12.42 -4.38 -6.86
C ASP A 156 10.87 -4.38 -6.81
N PRO A 157 10.22 -3.21 -6.77
CA PRO A 157 8.76 -3.13 -6.76
C PRO A 157 8.10 -3.90 -7.92
N ALA A 158 8.79 -4.02 -9.06
CA ALA A 158 8.28 -4.74 -10.23
C ALA A 158 8.12 -6.26 -10.01
N ASP A 159 8.75 -6.82 -8.98
CA ASP A 159 8.55 -8.21 -8.58
C ASP A 159 7.22 -8.42 -7.82
N PHE A 160 6.67 -7.37 -7.22
CA PHE A 160 5.49 -7.43 -6.37
C PHE A 160 4.24 -6.81 -7.02
N GLY A 161 4.40 -5.93 -7.99
CA GLY A 161 3.29 -5.24 -8.61
C GLY A 161 3.68 -4.49 -9.88
N ILE A 162 2.76 -3.67 -10.39
CA ILE A 162 2.99 -2.84 -11.56
C ILE A 162 3.50 -1.48 -11.09
N VAL A 163 4.52 -0.94 -11.78
CA VAL A 163 5.13 0.36 -11.44
C VAL A 163 4.60 1.45 -12.36
N ALA A 164 4.25 2.60 -11.77
CA ALA A 164 3.94 3.86 -12.44
C ALA A 164 4.93 4.94 -11.98
N LEU A 165 5.58 5.63 -12.91
CA LEU A 165 6.59 6.65 -12.62
C LEU A 165 6.04 8.08 -12.70
N ASN A 166 4.80 8.24 -13.14
CA ASN A 166 4.12 9.53 -13.21
C ASN A 166 2.60 9.35 -13.05
N ASP A 167 1.89 10.45 -12.86
CA ASP A 167 0.44 10.44 -12.62
C ASP A 167 -0.35 9.95 -13.84
N ILE A 168 0.11 10.16 -15.06
CA ILE A 168 -0.55 9.68 -16.28
C ILE A 168 -0.55 8.16 -16.32
N GLU A 169 0.61 7.55 -16.05
CA GLU A 169 0.74 6.09 -15.96
C GLU A 169 -0.12 5.52 -14.82
N ALA A 170 -0.08 6.14 -13.64
CA ALA A 170 -0.85 5.71 -12.49
C ALA A 170 -2.36 5.74 -12.78
N LYS A 171 -2.87 6.83 -13.36
CA LYS A 171 -4.29 6.95 -13.76
C LYS A 171 -4.69 5.87 -14.74
N LYS A 172 -3.87 5.64 -15.77
CA LYS A 172 -4.13 4.58 -16.75
C LYS A 172 -4.22 3.21 -16.08
N LEU A 173 -3.26 2.87 -15.20
CA LEU A 173 -3.25 1.60 -14.50
C LEU A 173 -4.44 1.43 -13.56
N ILE A 174 -4.91 2.51 -12.92
CA ILE A 174 -6.11 2.50 -12.08
C ILE A 174 -7.36 2.20 -12.94
N LEU A 175 -7.49 2.86 -14.08
CA LEU A 175 -8.62 2.64 -15.01
C LEU A 175 -8.62 1.22 -15.56
N ASP A 176 -7.45 0.73 -16.01
CA ASP A 176 -7.27 -0.63 -16.49
C ASP A 176 -7.64 -1.66 -15.40
N ALA A 177 -7.18 -1.43 -14.15
CA ALA A 177 -7.51 -2.30 -13.03
C ALA A 177 -9.03 -2.33 -12.75
N LEU A 178 -9.70 -1.18 -12.77
CA LEU A 178 -11.15 -1.07 -12.57
C LEU A 178 -11.94 -1.76 -13.69
N ASP A 179 -11.46 -1.72 -14.92
CA ASP A 179 -12.15 -2.36 -16.05
C ASP A 179 -12.27 -3.87 -15.87
N TYR A 180 -11.29 -4.49 -15.24
CA TYR A 180 -11.21 -5.93 -15.01
C TYR A 180 -11.44 -6.36 -13.55
N ASP A 181 -12.07 -5.52 -12.72
CA ASP A 181 -12.34 -5.78 -11.29
C ASP A 181 -11.05 -6.09 -10.48
N CYS A 182 -9.97 -5.36 -10.74
CA CYS A 182 -8.69 -5.40 -10.03
C CYS A 182 -8.08 -6.82 -9.93
N PRO A 183 -7.82 -7.51 -11.05
CA PRO A 183 -7.26 -8.84 -11.00
C PRO A 183 -5.77 -8.79 -10.62
N MET A 184 -5.31 -9.75 -9.85
CA MET A 184 -3.89 -9.98 -9.66
C MET A 184 -3.36 -10.90 -10.77
N ASP A 185 -2.30 -10.48 -11.46
CA ASP A 185 -1.63 -11.28 -12.48
C ASP A 185 -1.10 -12.60 -11.90
N MET A 186 -1.15 -13.67 -12.69
CA MET A 186 -0.70 -15.00 -12.28
C MET A 186 0.78 -15.07 -11.92
N LYS A 187 1.62 -14.24 -12.56
CA LYS A 187 3.06 -14.15 -12.21
C LYS A 187 3.25 -13.72 -10.76
N TYR A 188 2.50 -12.70 -10.31
CA TYR A 188 2.57 -12.21 -8.94
C TYR A 188 1.96 -13.20 -7.93
N LYS A 189 0.87 -13.90 -8.30
CA LYS A 189 0.31 -14.97 -7.46
C LYS A 189 1.31 -16.09 -7.23
N LYS A 190 2.04 -16.49 -8.28
CA LYS A 190 3.08 -17.51 -8.18
C LYS A 190 4.21 -17.04 -7.27
N TYR A 191 4.72 -15.82 -7.51
CA TYR A 191 5.80 -15.26 -6.70
C TYR A 191 5.39 -15.07 -5.23
N SER A 192 4.14 -14.67 -4.96
CA SER A 192 3.63 -14.60 -3.58
C SER A 192 3.71 -15.95 -2.85
N ASN A 193 3.45 -17.07 -3.52
CA ASN A 193 3.61 -18.39 -2.91
C ASN A 193 5.09 -18.75 -2.64
N GLU A 194 6.01 -18.24 -3.45
CA GLU A 194 7.45 -18.46 -3.25
C GLU A 194 7.98 -17.62 -2.08
N VAL A 195 7.55 -16.34 -1.99
CA VAL A 195 7.94 -15.42 -0.91
C VAL A 195 7.29 -15.81 0.42
N PHE A 196 6.04 -16.28 0.40
CA PHE A 196 5.27 -16.63 1.60
C PHE A 196 4.80 -18.11 1.58
N PRO A 197 5.71 -19.08 1.72
CA PRO A 197 5.35 -20.49 1.71
C PRO A 197 4.52 -20.93 2.95
N LEU A 198 4.49 -20.10 4.01
CA LEU A 198 3.72 -20.32 5.24
C LEU A 198 2.45 -19.45 5.30
N ALA A 199 1.68 -19.38 4.20
CA ALA A 199 0.43 -18.61 4.15
C ALA A 199 -0.77 -19.44 4.65
N ASP A 200 -0.82 -19.77 5.95
CA ASP A 200 -1.71 -20.76 6.54
C ASP A 200 -2.40 -20.39 7.86
N SER A 201 -2.23 -19.20 8.39
CA SER A 201 -2.82 -18.72 9.67
C SER A 201 -2.26 -19.39 10.96
N TYR A 202 -1.14 -20.13 10.89
CA TYR A 202 -0.51 -20.78 12.04
C TYR A 202 0.82 -20.13 12.45
N ASN A 203 1.06 -18.89 12.06
CA ASN A 203 2.32 -18.21 12.35
C ASN A 203 2.50 -17.99 13.86
N CYS A 204 1.45 -17.56 14.58
CA CYS A 204 1.49 -17.38 16.03
C CYS A 204 1.78 -18.70 16.77
N GLU A 205 1.19 -19.78 16.33
CA GLU A 205 1.41 -21.11 16.91
C GLU A 205 2.87 -21.56 16.70
N ARG A 206 3.41 -21.40 15.50
CA ARG A 206 4.81 -21.72 15.21
C ARG A 206 5.77 -20.89 16.05
N ILE A 207 5.52 -19.58 16.20
CA ILE A 207 6.33 -18.70 17.04
C ILE A 207 6.27 -19.15 18.50
N PHE A 208 5.10 -19.45 19.03
CA PHE A 208 4.91 -19.93 20.40
C PHE A 208 5.67 -21.23 20.64
N ASN A 209 5.55 -22.19 19.73
CA ASN A 209 6.24 -23.49 19.83
C ASN A 209 7.77 -23.33 19.76
N ALA A 210 8.26 -22.45 18.86
CA ALA A 210 9.67 -22.14 18.76
C ALA A 210 10.25 -21.54 20.04
N ILE A 211 9.54 -20.60 20.67
CA ILE A 211 9.94 -20.01 21.96
C ILE A 211 10.01 -21.07 23.07
N ASN A 212 9.02 -21.97 23.13
CA ASN A 212 9.00 -23.02 24.15
C ASN A 212 10.11 -24.06 24.01
N GLN A 213 10.61 -24.28 22.79
CA GLN A 213 11.77 -25.16 22.54
C GLN A 213 13.11 -24.56 22.95
N LEU A 214 13.17 -23.25 23.20
CA LEU A 214 14.39 -22.56 23.67
C LEU A 214 14.61 -22.68 25.20
N LYS A 215 13.69 -23.25 25.91
CA LYS A 215 13.78 -23.55 27.36
C LYS A 215 14.51 -24.89 27.57
#